data_8771b6d7ea1b899401e1e5618f44c81a
#
_entry.id   8771b6d7ea1b899401e1e5618f44c81a
#
_cell.length_a   1.000
_cell.length_b   1.000
_cell.length_c   1.000
_cell.angle_alpha   90.00
_cell.angle_beta   90.00
_cell.angle_gamma   90.00
#
_symmetry.space_group_name_H-M   'P 1'
#
loop_
_entity.id
_entity.type
_entity.pdbx_description
1 polymer ?
#
loop_
_entity_poly.entity_id
_entity_poly.type
_entity_poly.pdbx_seq_one_letter_code
_entity_poly.pdbx_strand_id
1 'polypeptide(L)'
;MVKRSVCFILTFVMIVCSLLTDNSVYAASKLTTLKVDKVYKQFDLDHDGKNEELLFKEHEVPEWEEDMCDYLSVYVNGKKILNVKGIYYKEQYSILLVQMQKKYFLYVNLWGDDGVGPILIYKYEQGAFTKVFDGNKLSDKFGYWGSIAIQSVDKNKIKIRLSSMSYAVASIELEAKLKYKDGKLVLASKMCKVKKYYNREEYS
;
A
#
# COMPACT_ATOMS: atom_id res chain seq x y z
N MET A 1 34.17 47.97 22.84
CA MET A 1 34.42 46.59 22.44
C MET A 1 33.21 45.62 22.61
N VAL A 2 32.27 45.90 23.47
CA VAL A 2 31.10 44.99 23.79
C VAL A 2 30.10 44.83 22.61
N LYS A 3 29.86 45.85 21.81
CA LYS A 3 28.87 45.80 20.68
C LYS A 3 29.20 44.83 19.54
N ARG A 4 30.51 44.58 19.26
CA ARG A 4 30.90 43.64 18.19
C ARG A 4 30.75 42.17 18.61
N SER A 5 30.97 41.84 19.88
CA SER A 5 30.79 40.46 20.40
C SER A 5 29.35 40.01 20.44
N VAL A 6 28.41 40.93 20.73
CA VAL A 6 26.95 40.61 20.77
C VAL A 6 26.44 40.29 19.37
N CYS A 7 26.89 40.98 18.33
CA CYS A 7 26.48 40.70 16.96
C CYS A 7 26.95 39.32 16.50
N PHE A 8 28.18 38.91 16.84
CA PHE A 8 28.69 37.57 16.48
C PHE A 8 27.94 36.44 17.16
N ILE A 9 27.57 36.59 18.43
CA ILE A 9 26.79 35.60 19.16
C ILE A 9 25.39 35.46 18.56
N LEU A 10 24.71 36.57 18.24
CA LEU A 10 23.39 36.55 17.61
C LEU A 10 23.40 35.90 16.22
N THR A 11 24.44 36.18 15.41
CA THR A 11 24.54 35.54 14.09
C THR A 11 24.83 34.04 14.19
N PHE A 12 25.63 33.60 15.14
CA PHE A 12 25.94 32.20 15.37
C PHE A 12 24.72 31.42 15.88
N VAL A 13 23.93 32.03 16.79
CA VAL A 13 22.67 31.45 17.28
C VAL A 13 21.65 31.32 16.16
N MET A 14 21.52 32.29 15.26
CA MET A 14 20.63 32.19 14.10
C MET A 14 21.05 31.11 13.10
N ILE A 15 22.36 30.95 12.86
CA ILE A 15 22.88 29.85 12.01
C ILE A 15 22.65 28.50 12.66
N VAL A 16 22.85 28.35 13.96
CA VAL A 16 22.59 27.10 14.68
C VAL A 16 21.08 26.78 14.72
N CYS A 17 20.23 27.78 14.94
CA CYS A 17 18.78 27.59 14.88
C CYS A 17 18.28 27.23 13.46
N SER A 18 18.89 27.77 12.40
CA SER A 18 18.54 27.37 11.03
C SER A 18 19.04 25.97 10.64
N LEU A 19 20.10 25.48 11.30
CA LEU A 19 20.59 24.10 11.13
C LEU A 19 19.79 23.09 12.00
N LEU A 20 19.13 23.56 13.06
CA LEU A 20 18.29 22.75 13.96
C LEU A 20 16.82 22.75 13.54
N THR A 21 16.40 23.61 12.63
CA THR A 21 15.12 23.39 11.95
C THR A 21 15.32 22.20 11.01
N ASP A 22 15.13 21.00 11.55
CA ASP A 22 14.77 19.86 10.75
C ASP A 22 13.56 20.29 9.90
N ASN A 23 13.82 20.83 8.74
CA ASN A 23 12.90 20.85 7.64
C ASN A 23 12.70 19.39 7.20
N SER A 24 12.14 18.57 8.08
CA SER A 24 11.44 17.39 7.65
C SER A 24 10.25 17.92 6.85
N VAL A 25 10.51 18.29 5.59
CA VAL A 25 9.50 18.32 4.55
C VAL A 25 8.93 16.92 4.62
N TYR A 26 7.84 16.75 5.39
CA TYR A 26 7.09 15.51 5.41
C TYR A 26 6.70 15.25 3.96
N ALA A 27 7.41 14.33 3.32
CA ALA A 27 7.08 13.91 1.98
C ALA A 27 5.59 13.63 2.00
N ALA A 28 4.83 14.35 1.18
CA ALA A 28 3.39 14.21 1.12
C ALA A 28 3.11 12.74 0.85
N SER A 29 2.26 12.13 1.67
CA SER A 29 1.84 10.75 1.48
C SER A 29 1.27 10.59 0.09
N LYS A 30 1.85 9.69 -0.72
CA LYS A 30 1.50 9.53 -2.13
C LYS A 30 0.96 8.12 -2.37
N LEU A 31 -0.11 8.06 -3.12
CA LEU A 31 -0.69 6.84 -3.64
C LEU A 31 -0.54 6.84 -5.15
N THR A 32 0.10 5.81 -5.72
CA THR A 32 0.32 5.70 -7.16
C THR A 32 -0.19 4.34 -7.64
N THR A 33 -1.12 4.35 -8.59
CA THR A 33 -1.59 3.11 -9.25
C THR A 33 -0.55 2.66 -10.26
N LEU A 34 -0.24 1.37 -10.23
CA LEU A 34 0.70 0.72 -11.12
C LEU A 34 -0.03 -0.31 -12.00
N LYS A 35 0.56 -0.60 -13.16
CA LYS A 35 0.05 -1.58 -14.13
C LYS A 35 1.11 -2.60 -14.47
N VAL A 36 0.67 -3.79 -14.83
CA VAL A 36 1.50 -4.85 -15.40
C VAL A 36 2.09 -4.39 -16.74
N ASP A 37 3.23 -4.94 -17.11
CA ASP A 37 3.99 -4.70 -18.36
C ASP A 37 4.36 -3.24 -18.62
N LYS A 38 4.26 -2.40 -17.58
CA LYS A 38 4.72 -1.02 -17.62
C LYS A 38 5.95 -0.83 -16.73
N VAL A 39 6.97 -0.19 -17.29
CA VAL A 39 8.20 0.17 -16.58
C VAL A 39 8.02 1.53 -15.89
N TYR A 40 8.38 1.61 -14.62
CA TYR A 40 8.36 2.81 -13.81
C TYR A 40 9.78 3.13 -13.34
N LYS A 41 10.26 4.37 -13.58
CA LYS A 41 11.62 4.83 -13.27
C LYS A 41 11.65 6.11 -12.41
N GLN A 42 10.57 6.41 -11.71
CA GLN A 42 10.44 7.66 -10.96
C GLN A 42 10.46 7.47 -9.43
N PHE A 43 10.79 6.30 -8.93
CA PHE A 43 10.75 6.00 -7.52
C PHE A 43 12.15 5.69 -6.98
N ASP A 44 12.60 6.46 -6.02
CA ASP A 44 13.78 6.20 -5.18
C ASP A 44 13.31 5.39 -3.97
N LEU A 45 13.25 4.04 -4.15
CA LEU A 45 12.59 3.14 -3.20
C LEU A 45 13.35 2.97 -1.89
N ASP A 46 14.68 3.08 -1.91
CA ASP A 46 15.56 2.93 -0.75
C ASP A 46 16.15 4.27 -0.24
N HIS A 47 15.84 5.37 -0.94
CA HIS A 47 16.28 6.72 -0.61
C HIS A 47 17.79 6.94 -0.72
N ASP A 48 18.46 6.24 -1.65
CA ASP A 48 19.88 6.43 -1.96
C ASP A 48 20.14 7.60 -2.93
N GLY A 49 19.07 8.24 -3.42
CA GLY A 49 19.11 9.35 -4.39
C GLY A 49 19.09 8.89 -5.85
N LYS A 50 18.94 7.60 -6.11
CA LYS A 50 18.75 7.02 -7.44
C LYS A 50 17.38 6.36 -7.53
N ASN A 51 16.76 6.51 -8.70
CA ASN A 51 15.47 5.86 -8.94
C ASN A 51 15.67 4.42 -9.37
N GLU A 52 14.85 3.52 -8.80
CA GLU A 52 14.76 2.14 -9.26
C GLU A 52 13.83 2.01 -10.44
N GLU A 53 14.14 1.03 -11.30
CA GLU A 53 13.25 0.54 -12.32
C GLU A 53 12.32 -0.53 -11.73
N LEU A 54 11.01 -0.26 -11.73
CA LEU A 54 10.00 -1.17 -11.20
C LEU A 54 9.14 -1.70 -12.35
N LEU A 55 8.97 -3.04 -12.42
CA LEU A 55 8.18 -3.74 -13.43
C LEU A 55 7.38 -4.88 -12.79
N PHE A 56 6.15 -5.07 -13.26
CA PHE A 56 5.26 -6.16 -12.87
C PHE A 56 4.95 -7.04 -14.07
N LYS A 57 4.90 -8.36 -13.86
CA LYS A 57 4.50 -9.32 -14.90
C LYS A 57 3.56 -10.36 -14.34
N GLU A 58 2.49 -10.61 -15.06
CA GLU A 58 1.61 -11.76 -14.82
C GLU A 58 2.26 -13.03 -15.34
N HIS A 59 1.95 -14.15 -14.70
CA HIS A 59 2.30 -15.47 -15.17
C HIS A 59 1.03 -16.24 -15.50
N GLU A 60 0.76 -16.35 -16.80
CA GLU A 60 -0.36 -17.09 -17.35
C GLU A 60 -0.08 -18.61 -17.25
N VAL A 61 -1.10 -19.39 -16.98
CA VAL A 61 -1.03 -20.85 -16.91
C VAL A 61 -1.75 -21.43 -18.13
N PRO A 62 -1.04 -21.82 -19.20
CA PRO A 62 -1.65 -22.22 -20.48
C PRO A 62 -2.57 -23.43 -20.40
N GLU A 63 -2.40 -24.28 -19.37
CA GLU A 63 -3.21 -25.47 -19.16
C GLU A 63 -4.56 -25.19 -18.49
N TRP A 64 -4.75 -23.98 -18.01
CA TRP A 64 -6.00 -23.55 -17.36
C TRP A 64 -6.94 -22.91 -18.39
N GLU A 65 -8.11 -22.52 -17.91
CA GLU A 65 -9.03 -21.70 -18.73
C GLU A 65 -8.35 -20.42 -19.20
N GLU A 66 -8.80 -19.89 -20.33
CA GLU A 66 -8.24 -18.68 -20.92
C GLU A 66 -8.16 -17.54 -19.89
N ASP A 67 -7.03 -16.83 -19.88
CA ASP A 67 -6.80 -15.65 -19.08
C ASP A 67 -6.58 -15.87 -17.56
N MET A 68 -6.27 -17.07 -17.10
CA MET A 68 -5.91 -17.29 -15.70
C MET A 68 -4.41 -17.19 -15.45
N CYS A 69 -4.06 -16.62 -14.29
CA CYS A 69 -2.71 -16.43 -13.78
C CYS A 69 -2.56 -17.07 -12.41
N ASP A 70 -1.37 -17.60 -12.09
CA ASP A 70 -1.07 -18.22 -10.80
C ASP A 70 -0.19 -17.36 -9.88
N TYR A 71 0.51 -16.35 -10.43
CA TYR A 71 1.25 -15.37 -9.65
C TYR A 71 1.55 -14.08 -10.42
N LEU A 72 1.79 -13.03 -9.66
CA LEU A 72 2.32 -11.75 -10.11
C LEU A 72 3.79 -11.63 -9.70
N SER A 73 4.69 -11.47 -10.68
CA SER A 73 6.11 -11.22 -10.45
C SER A 73 6.41 -9.74 -10.33
N VAL A 74 7.27 -9.37 -9.37
CA VAL A 74 7.77 -8.00 -9.18
C VAL A 74 9.27 -7.97 -9.44
N TYR A 75 9.68 -7.06 -10.32
CA TYR A 75 11.07 -6.84 -10.69
C TYR A 75 11.50 -5.45 -10.23
N VAL A 76 12.72 -5.36 -9.69
CA VAL A 76 13.40 -4.11 -9.40
C VAL A 76 14.77 -4.15 -10.07
N ASN A 77 15.09 -3.13 -10.87
CA ASN A 77 16.33 -3.03 -11.65
C ASN A 77 16.61 -4.31 -12.47
N GLY A 78 15.56 -4.85 -13.13
CA GLY A 78 15.64 -6.07 -13.94
C GLY A 78 15.72 -7.39 -13.15
N LYS A 79 15.88 -7.35 -11.83
CA LYS A 79 15.93 -8.54 -10.98
C LYS A 79 14.56 -8.86 -10.42
N LYS A 80 14.09 -10.10 -10.58
CA LYS A 80 12.87 -10.59 -9.91
C LYS A 80 13.11 -10.72 -8.41
N ILE A 81 12.34 -9.99 -7.60
CA ILE A 81 12.52 -9.92 -6.14
C ILE A 81 11.31 -10.42 -5.34
N LEU A 82 10.15 -10.58 -6.00
CA LEU A 82 8.94 -11.06 -5.34
C LEU A 82 8.05 -11.80 -6.33
N ASN A 83 7.42 -12.89 -5.88
CA ASN A 83 6.25 -13.48 -6.51
C ASN A 83 5.08 -13.41 -5.53
N VAL A 84 4.01 -12.75 -5.93
CA VAL A 84 2.74 -12.74 -5.20
C VAL A 84 1.89 -13.89 -5.76
N LYS A 85 1.81 -14.98 -5.02
CA LYS A 85 1.04 -16.16 -5.42
C LYS A 85 -0.46 -15.95 -5.22
N GLY A 86 -1.26 -16.41 -6.16
CA GLY A 86 -2.72 -16.39 -6.11
C GLY A 86 -3.29 -16.68 -7.49
N ILE A 87 -4.34 -17.47 -7.56
CA ILE A 87 -5.08 -17.73 -8.79
C ILE A 87 -5.99 -16.53 -9.05
N TYR A 88 -5.90 -15.94 -10.23
CA TYR A 88 -6.69 -14.77 -10.61
C TYR A 88 -6.80 -14.65 -12.12
N TYR A 89 -7.78 -13.90 -12.59
CA TYR A 89 -7.92 -13.60 -14.01
C TYR A 89 -6.94 -12.51 -14.44
N LYS A 90 -6.40 -12.65 -15.64
CA LYS A 90 -5.54 -11.66 -16.28
C LYS A 90 -6.18 -10.27 -16.24
N GLU A 91 -5.38 -9.26 -15.96
CA GLU A 91 -5.81 -7.86 -15.78
C GLU A 91 -6.76 -7.62 -14.58
N GLN A 92 -7.15 -8.65 -13.84
CA GLN A 92 -7.97 -8.49 -12.63
C GLN A 92 -7.09 -8.35 -11.38
N TYR A 93 -6.46 -7.22 -11.26
CA TYR A 93 -5.60 -6.87 -10.13
C TYR A 93 -5.72 -5.40 -9.73
N SER A 94 -5.29 -5.08 -8.53
CA SER A 94 -5.00 -3.73 -8.09
C SER A 94 -3.59 -3.68 -7.50
N ILE A 95 -2.71 -2.89 -8.11
CA ILE A 95 -1.35 -2.68 -7.66
C ILE A 95 -1.19 -1.20 -7.34
N LEU A 96 -0.87 -0.89 -6.07
CA LEU A 96 -0.66 0.48 -5.61
C LEU A 96 0.70 0.58 -4.92
N LEU A 97 1.47 1.60 -5.28
CA LEU A 97 2.64 1.99 -4.52
C LEU A 97 2.26 3.12 -3.57
N VAL A 98 2.45 2.87 -2.29
CA VAL A 98 2.12 3.77 -1.18
C VAL A 98 3.39 4.32 -0.59
N GLN A 99 3.59 5.63 -0.64
CA GLN A 99 4.66 6.31 0.08
C GLN A 99 4.13 6.88 1.39
N MET A 100 4.72 6.46 2.50
CA MET A 100 4.35 6.90 3.85
C MET A 100 5.61 7.00 4.72
N GLN A 101 5.88 8.17 5.33
CA GLN A 101 7.04 8.39 6.20
C GLN A 101 8.39 8.01 5.54
N LYS A 102 8.63 8.45 4.32
CA LYS A 102 9.84 8.06 3.56
C LYS A 102 10.02 6.54 3.40
N LYS A 103 8.93 5.77 3.41
CA LYS A 103 8.94 4.32 3.17
C LYS A 103 7.97 4.00 2.06
N TYR A 104 8.34 3.02 1.24
CA TYR A 104 7.46 2.53 0.19
C TYR A 104 6.82 1.21 0.58
N PHE A 105 5.52 1.13 0.34
CA PHE A 105 4.71 -0.06 0.54
C PHE A 105 4.03 -0.42 -0.77
N LEU A 106 4.12 -1.67 -1.15
CA LEU A 106 3.45 -2.22 -2.32
C LEU A 106 2.19 -2.94 -1.85
N TYR A 107 1.04 -2.40 -2.21
CA TYR A 107 -0.24 -3.08 -2.07
C TYR A 107 -0.52 -3.88 -3.33
N VAL A 108 -0.91 -5.15 -3.16
CA VAL A 108 -1.34 -6.04 -4.24
C VAL A 108 -2.64 -6.71 -3.82
N ASN A 109 -3.62 -6.61 -4.69
CA ASN A 109 -4.88 -7.36 -4.62
C ASN A 109 -5.07 -8.06 -5.98
N LEU A 110 -5.20 -9.37 -5.96
CA LEU A 110 -5.45 -10.21 -7.13
C LEU A 110 -6.86 -10.78 -7.00
N TRP A 111 -7.66 -10.74 -8.05
CA TRP A 111 -9.06 -11.19 -8.00
C TRP A 111 -9.24 -12.49 -8.78
N GLY A 112 -9.61 -13.57 -8.05
CA GLY A 112 -10.00 -14.86 -8.60
C GLY A 112 -11.53 -14.97 -8.79
N ASP A 113 -11.99 -16.16 -9.12
CA ASP A 113 -13.39 -16.48 -9.45
C ASP A 113 -14.41 -16.02 -8.40
N ASP A 114 -14.08 -16.21 -7.13
CA ASP A 114 -14.97 -15.82 -6.03
C ASP A 114 -14.76 -14.37 -5.59
N GLY A 115 -14.04 -13.57 -6.37
CA GLY A 115 -13.65 -12.21 -5.99
C GLY A 115 -12.71 -12.15 -4.79
N VAL A 116 -12.23 -13.30 -4.33
CA VAL A 116 -11.35 -13.45 -3.18
C VAL A 116 -9.98 -13.89 -3.65
N GLY A 117 -9.07 -12.94 -3.72
CA GLY A 117 -7.67 -13.20 -4.00
C GLY A 117 -6.78 -12.73 -2.85
N PRO A 118 -5.47 -12.91 -2.96
CA PRO A 118 -4.54 -12.40 -1.96
C PRO A 118 -4.56 -10.87 -1.92
N ILE A 119 -4.82 -10.32 -0.73
CA ILE A 119 -4.75 -8.90 -0.44
C ILE A 119 -3.57 -8.66 0.48
N LEU A 120 -2.46 -8.22 -0.07
CA LEU A 120 -1.19 -8.18 0.62
C LEU A 120 -0.56 -6.79 0.55
N ILE A 121 0.14 -6.39 1.62
CA ILE A 121 0.99 -5.20 1.58
C ILE A 121 2.41 -5.62 1.97
N TYR A 122 3.35 -5.22 1.14
CA TYR A 122 4.78 -5.42 1.32
C TYR A 122 5.47 -4.09 1.58
N LYS A 123 6.49 -4.07 2.42
CA LYS A 123 7.39 -2.93 2.59
C LYS A 123 8.66 -3.18 1.78
N TYR A 124 9.12 -2.18 1.04
CA TYR A 124 10.44 -2.20 0.41
C TYR A 124 11.52 -1.83 1.43
N GLU A 125 12.54 -2.65 1.55
CA GLU A 125 13.67 -2.43 2.43
C GLU A 125 14.86 -3.30 2.00
N GLN A 126 16.06 -2.71 1.92
CA GLN A 126 17.31 -3.42 1.59
C GLN A 126 17.24 -4.25 0.29
N GLY A 127 16.63 -3.69 -0.75
CA GLY A 127 16.52 -4.34 -2.07
C GLY A 127 15.45 -5.45 -2.16
N ALA A 128 14.57 -5.59 -1.18
CA ALA A 128 13.54 -6.63 -1.14
C ALA A 128 12.19 -6.09 -0.67
N PHE A 129 11.12 -6.76 -1.08
CA PHE A 129 9.77 -6.56 -0.56
C PHE A 129 9.47 -7.59 0.53
N THR A 130 9.23 -7.13 1.76
CA THR A 130 8.84 -7.97 2.90
C THR A 130 7.37 -7.77 3.22
N LYS A 131 6.61 -8.87 3.35
CA LYS A 131 5.18 -8.82 3.70
C LYS A 131 4.96 -8.25 5.09
N VAL A 132 4.20 -7.15 5.18
CA VAL A 132 3.89 -6.42 6.42
C VAL A 132 2.41 -6.45 6.79
N PHE A 133 1.55 -6.87 5.85
CA PHE A 133 0.12 -7.00 6.07
C PHE A 133 -0.48 -8.10 5.20
N ASP A 134 -1.45 -8.81 5.77
CA ASP A 134 -2.22 -9.85 5.11
C ASP A 134 -3.70 -9.54 5.35
N GLY A 135 -4.38 -9.11 4.28
CA GLY A 135 -5.77 -8.68 4.33
C GLY A 135 -6.73 -9.84 4.53
N ASN A 136 -6.40 -11.02 4.00
CA ASN A 136 -7.23 -12.21 4.15
C ASN A 136 -7.33 -12.60 5.63
N LYS A 137 -6.22 -12.55 6.37
CA LYS A 137 -6.23 -12.78 7.83
C LYS A 137 -7.08 -11.77 8.60
N LEU A 138 -7.16 -10.53 8.11
CA LEU A 138 -8.04 -9.54 8.70
C LEU A 138 -9.51 -9.87 8.39
N SER A 139 -9.82 -10.24 7.15
CA SER A 139 -11.14 -10.69 6.72
C SER A 139 -11.63 -11.89 7.54
N ASP A 140 -10.82 -12.93 7.67
CA ASP A 140 -11.12 -14.14 8.42
C ASP A 140 -11.48 -13.82 9.88
N LYS A 141 -10.71 -12.94 10.50
CA LYS A 141 -10.94 -12.53 11.90
C LYS A 141 -12.32 -11.90 12.13
N PHE A 142 -12.88 -11.27 11.11
CA PHE A 142 -14.17 -10.58 11.20
C PHE A 142 -15.31 -11.34 10.52
N GLY A 143 -15.02 -12.55 10.00
CA GLY A 143 -16.03 -13.38 9.30
C GLY A 143 -16.53 -12.75 8.00
N TYR A 144 -15.70 -11.88 7.38
CA TYR A 144 -16.05 -11.23 6.12
C TYR A 144 -15.28 -11.85 4.97
N TRP A 145 -16.00 -12.28 3.97
CA TRP A 145 -15.47 -12.58 2.65
C TRP A 145 -15.61 -11.30 1.83
N GLY A 146 -14.51 -10.70 1.44
CA GLY A 146 -14.62 -9.46 0.69
C GLY A 146 -13.30 -8.81 0.33
N SER A 147 -13.40 -7.71 -0.37
CA SER A 147 -12.25 -6.94 -0.82
C SER A 147 -11.81 -5.92 0.25
N ILE A 148 -10.51 -5.64 0.29
CA ILE A 148 -9.94 -4.55 1.06
C ILE A 148 -9.33 -3.56 0.06
N ALA A 149 -9.81 -2.33 0.06
CA ALA A 149 -9.29 -1.26 -0.78
C ALA A 149 -8.57 -0.21 0.06
N ILE A 150 -7.45 0.31 -0.45
CA ILE A 150 -6.83 1.51 0.10
C ILE A 150 -7.61 2.72 -0.38
N GLN A 151 -8.11 3.52 0.57
CA GLN A 151 -8.89 4.73 0.31
C GLN A 151 -8.00 5.97 0.24
N SER A 152 -7.09 6.09 1.19
CA SER A 152 -6.18 7.22 1.28
C SER A 152 -4.99 6.90 2.19
N VAL A 153 -3.97 7.72 2.08
CA VAL A 153 -2.78 7.67 2.92
C VAL A 153 -2.61 9.04 3.57
N ASP A 154 -2.46 9.05 4.88
CA ASP A 154 -2.22 10.26 5.67
C ASP A 154 -1.00 10.05 6.55
N LYS A 155 -0.07 11.02 6.54
CA LYS A 155 1.22 11.06 7.28
C LYS A 155 1.80 9.70 7.71
N ASN A 156 1.11 8.97 8.57
CA ASN A 156 1.55 7.69 9.14
C ASN A 156 0.46 6.62 9.20
N LYS A 157 -0.63 6.79 8.44
CA LYS A 157 -1.76 5.86 8.43
C LYS A 157 -2.25 5.63 7.02
N ILE A 158 -2.66 4.40 6.76
CA ILE A 158 -3.36 3.99 5.54
C ILE A 158 -4.82 3.78 5.92
N LYS A 159 -5.72 4.54 5.31
CA LYS A 159 -7.17 4.31 5.44
C LYS A 159 -7.56 3.20 4.49
N ILE A 160 -8.17 2.16 5.03
CA ILE A 160 -8.69 1.01 4.26
C ILE A 160 -10.20 0.93 4.38
N ARG A 161 -10.84 0.40 3.34
CA ARG A 161 -12.25 0.02 3.33
C ARG A 161 -12.33 -1.48 3.04
N LEU A 162 -13.09 -2.19 3.86
CA LEU A 162 -13.46 -3.59 3.65
C LEU A 162 -14.89 -3.59 3.14
N SER A 163 -15.13 -4.34 2.06
CA SER A 163 -16.47 -4.53 1.50
C SER A 163 -16.79 -6.01 1.55
N SER A 164 -17.90 -6.40 2.18
CA SER A 164 -18.34 -7.79 2.12
C SER A 164 -18.95 -8.05 0.73
N MET A 165 -18.53 -9.15 0.10
CA MET A 165 -19.26 -9.73 -1.03
C MET A 165 -20.26 -10.75 -0.48
N SER A 166 -21.43 -10.30 -0.11
CA SER A 166 -22.52 -11.22 0.24
C SER A 166 -23.43 -11.38 -0.96
N TYR A 167 -23.53 -12.59 -1.49
CA TYR A 167 -24.54 -12.95 -2.49
C TYR A 167 -25.96 -12.90 -1.93
N ALA A 168 -26.10 -12.71 -0.63
CA ALA A 168 -27.40 -12.67 0.04
C ALA A 168 -27.61 -11.32 0.73
N VAL A 169 -28.64 -10.61 0.30
CA VAL A 169 -29.44 -9.60 1.03
C VAL A 169 -28.74 -8.35 1.57
N ALA A 170 -27.46 -8.34 1.95
CA ALA A 170 -26.83 -7.13 2.43
C ALA A 170 -25.29 -7.13 2.27
N SER A 171 -24.74 -6.10 1.65
CA SER A 171 -23.32 -5.79 1.71
C SER A 171 -23.01 -4.84 2.87
N ILE A 172 -21.90 -5.07 3.56
CA ILE A 172 -21.46 -4.20 4.65
C ILE A 172 -20.11 -3.60 4.25
N GLU A 173 -20.00 -2.30 4.37
CA GLU A 173 -18.73 -1.59 4.26
C GLU A 173 -18.21 -1.21 5.65
N LEU A 174 -16.97 -1.56 5.91
CA LEU A 174 -16.24 -1.19 7.12
C LEU A 174 -15.06 -0.32 6.76
N GLU A 175 -14.79 0.69 7.56
CA GLU A 175 -13.58 1.51 7.44
C GLU A 175 -12.67 1.30 8.64
N ALA A 176 -11.36 1.28 8.39
CA ALA A 176 -10.34 1.24 9.41
C ALA A 176 -9.10 2.02 8.97
N LYS A 177 -8.21 2.27 9.92
CA LYS A 177 -6.88 2.83 9.66
C LYS A 177 -5.81 1.83 10.07
N LEU A 178 -4.82 1.65 9.21
CA LEU A 178 -3.61 0.89 9.50
C LEU A 178 -2.48 1.86 9.85
N LYS A 179 -1.62 1.50 10.81
CA LYS A 179 -0.35 2.17 11.10
C LYS A 179 0.79 1.19 11.04
N TYR A 180 1.95 1.66 10.62
CA TYR A 180 3.17 0.85 10.66
C TYR A 180 3.76 0.88 12.07
N LYS A 181 3.93 -0.29 12.67
CA LYS A 181 4.49 -0.48 14.01
C LYS A 181 5.21 -1.83 14.08
N ASP A 182 6.42 -1.86 14.62
CA ASP A 182 7.21 -3.07 14.90
C ASP A 182 7.30 -4.03 13.69
N GLY A 183 7.61 -3.47 12.52
CA GLY A 183 7.79 -4.24 11.28
C GLY A 183 6.49 -4.65 10.57
N LYS A 184 5.31 -4.28 11.08
CA LYS A 184 4.00 -4.68 10.53
C LYS A 184 3.05 -3.50 10.40
N LEU A 185 2.06 -3.64 9.51
CA LEU A 185 0.89 -2.77 9.50
C LEU A 185 -0.17 -3.37 10.42
N VAL A 186 -0.58 -2.60 11.41
CA VAL A 186 -1.56 -3.01 12.41
C VAL A 186 -2.73 -2.03 12.44
N LEU A 187 -3.89 -2.47 12.91
CA LEU A 187 -5.05 -1.60 13.10
C LEU A 187 -4.71 -0.46 14.07
N ALA A 188 -4.91 0.76 13.63
CA ALA A 188 -4.73 1.98 14.42
C ALA A 188 -6.04 2.49 15.05
N SER A 189 -7.17 1.97 14.59
CA SER A 189 -8.51 2.29 15.08
C SER A 189 -9.38 1.05 15.08
N LYS A 190 -10.48 1.07 15.84
CA LYS A 190 -11.56 0.09 15.67
C LYS A 190 -12.14 0.21 14.26
N MET A 191 -12.60 -0.89 13.70
CA MET A 191 -13.36 -0.86 12.45
C MET A 191 -14.72 -0.22 12.70
N CYS A 192 -15.09 0.70 11.81
CA CYS A 192 -16.36 1.40 11.87
C CYS A 192 -17.21 0.98 10.68
N LYS A 193 -18.45 0.56 10.93
CA LYS A 193 -19.44 0.31 9.90
C LYS A 193 -19.82 1.64 9.24
N VAL A 194 -19.64 1.73 7.92
CA VAL A 194 -19.91 2.97 7.16
C VAL A 194 -21.24 2.89 6.45
N LYS A 195 -21.53 1.76 5.83
CA LYS A 195 -22.75 1.53 5.09
C LYS A 195 -23.25 0.10 5.23
N LYS A 196 -24.55 -0.07 5.10
CA LYS A 196 -25.21 -1.35 4.95
C LYS A 196 -26.14 -1.22 3.75
N TYR A 197 -25.88 -1.99 2.71
CA TYR A 197 -26.76 -2.06 1.55
C TYR A 197 -27.69 -3.26 1.74
N TYR A 198 -28.97 -3.07 1.49
CA TYR A 198 -29.94 -4.14 1.34
C TYR A 198 -30.21 -4.25 -0.15
N ASN A 199 -29.91 -5.39 -0.75
CA ASN A 199 -30.45 -5.69 -2.06
C ASN A 199 -31.96 -5.87 -1.89
N ARG A 200 -32.72 -4.85 -2.22
CA ARG A 200 -34.15 -4.98 -2.50
C ARG A 200 -34.29 -5.48 -3.94
N GLU A 201 -33.98 -6.70 -4.20
CA GLU A 201 -34.68 -7.39 -5.27
C GLU A 201 -35.93 -7.96 -4.63
N GLU A 202 -37.01 -7.24 -4.81
CA GLU A 202 -38.34 -7.77 -4.63
C GLU A 202 -38.46 -8.95 -5.59
N TYR A 203 -38.53 -10.14 -5.03
CA TYR A 203 -39.07 -11.28 -5.75
C TYR A 203 -40.55 -10.98 -5.96
N SER A 204 -40.86 -10.40 -7.11
CA SER A 204 -42.21 -10.34 -7.66
C SER A 204 -42.52 -11.59 -8.46
#